data_4e0a94f543d50238401637a6d1ce8f5d
#
_entry.id   4e0a94f543d50238401637a6d1ce8f5d
#
_cell.length_a   1.000
_cell.length_b   1.000
_cell.length_c   1.000
_cell.angle_alpha   90.00
_cell.angle_beta   90.00
_cell.angle_gamma   90.00
#
_symmetry.space_group_name_H-M   'P 1'
#
loop_
_entity.id
_entity.type
_entity.pdbx_description
1 polymer ?
#
loop_
_entity_poly.entity_id
_entity_poly.type
_entity_poly.pdbx_seq_one_letter_code
_entity_poly.pdbx_strand_id
1 'polypeptide(L)'
;LLLTSCAAAVIGAGDLDNADERQAYPPTWSSAYAHTKALAEQRVLAANSAQMATCVLRPHLLWGVGEQRLLPPLIDLVRRGKFRLFGEPDRKIDPCHVDNAAHAHALAVAKLEPGSAIAGKAYFIGNGEPMTIEAFFTALLRAGGFPAEKRRHSALTAKALATAARPGSLITPYLLDLFSRSSCFNLAAARGDLGYTPKLNTAEGMSRLFTALTRVRMQSRSP
;
A
#
# COMPACT_ATOMS: atom_id res chain seq x y z
N LEU A 1 15.61 -11.41 11.48
CA LEU A 1 15.47 -10.20 10.66
C LEU A 1 14.06 -10.14 10.04
N LEU A 2 13.29 -9.09 10.32
CA LEU A 2 11.98 -8.84 9.71
C LEU A 2 12.10 -7.67 8.71
N LEU A 3 11.74 -7.91 7.45
CA LEU A 3 11.77 -6.89 6.40
C LEU A 3 10.35 -6.38 6.10
N THR A 4 10.16 -5.07 6.14
CA THR A 4 9.00 -4.43 5.51
C THR A 4 9.28 -4.27 4.00
N SER A 5 8.75 -5.17 3.20
CA SER A 5 8.77 -5.07 1.74
C SER A 5 7.53 -4.30 1.23
N CYS A 6 7.03 -4.64 0.08
CA CYS A 6 5.81 -4.10 -0.52
C CYS A 6 5.26 -5.10 -1.53
N ALA A 7 3.95 -5.22 -1.66
CA ALA A 7 3.34 -6.05 -2.68
C ALA A 7 3.83 -5.74 -4.11
N ALA A 8 4.28 -4.50 -4.36
CA ALA A 8 4.88 -4.11 -5.64
C ALA A 8 6.09 -4.96 -6.06
N ALA A 9 6.79 -5.61 -5.13
CA ALA A 9 7.93 -6.48 -5.45
C ALA A 9 7.56 -7.61 -6.43
N VAL A 10 6.31 -8.05 -6.43
CA VAL A 10 5.82 -9.16 -7.25
C VAL A 10 4.75 -8.75 -8.28
N ILE A 11 4.40 -7.46 -8.35
CA ILE A 11 3.45 -6.97 -9.36
C ILE A 11 4.16 -6.86 -10.71
N GLY A 12 3.69 -7.63 -11.68
CA GLY A 12 4.16 -7.65 -13.07
C GLY A 12 3.21 -6.93 -14.04
N ALA A 13 3.16 -7.37 -15.29
CA ALA A 13 2.39 -6.71 -16.35
C ALA A 13 0.88 -6.98 -16.32
N GLY A 14 0.42 -8.02 -15.61
CA GLY A 14 -1.00 -8.42 -15.58
C GLY A 14 -1.75 -7.98 -14.32
N ASP A 15 -3.06 -8.16 -14.35
CA ASP A 15 -3.89 -8.06 -13.16
C ASP A 15 -3.58 -9.20 -12.18
N LEU A 16 -3.62 -8.92 -10.90
CA LEU A 16 -3.54 -9.90 -9.83
C LEU A 16 -4.87 -9.92 -9.09
N ASP A 17 -5.56 -11.06 -9.14
CA ASP A 17 -6.80 -11.28 -8.41
C ASP A 17 -6.62 -12.47 -7.47
N ASN A 18 -6.72 -12.21 -6.17
CA ASN A 18 -6.50 -13.21 -5.12
C ASN A 18 -5.13 -13.93 -5.19
N ALA A 19 -4.08 -13.21 -5.63
CA ALA A 19 -2.73 -13.78 -5.73
C ALA A 19 -2.17 -14.11 -4.34
N ASP A 20 -1.48 -15.26 -4.24
CA ASP A 20 -0.82 -15.70 -3.01
C ASP A 20 0.71 -15.56 -3.07
N GLU A 21 1.41 -15.98 -2.03
CA GLU A 21 2.85 -15.82 -1.88
C GLU A 21 3.67 -16.64 -2.88
N ARG A 22 3.05 -17.55 -3.65
CA ARG A 22 3.66 -18.27 -4.77
C ARG A 22 3.81 -17.39 -6.01
N GLN A 23 3.24 -16.19 -6.02
CA GLN A 23 3.41 -15.22 -7.09
C GLN A 23 4.90 -14.95 -7.33
N ALA A 24 5.37 -15.31 -8.53
CA ALA A 24 6.77 -15.13 -8.91
C ALA A 24 7.14 -13.65 -9.04
N TYR A 25 8.41 -13.34 -8.84
CA TYR A 25 8.95 -12.03 -9.22
C TYR A 25 8.82 -11.83 -10.73
N PRO A 26 8.39 -10.65 -11.20
CA PRO A 26 8.29 -10.40 -12.63
C PRO A 26 9.69 -10.28 -13.27
N PRO A 27 9.82 -10.56 -14.57
CA PRO A 27 11.10 -10.43 -15.28
C PRO A 27 11.56 -8.96 -15.37
N THR A 28 10.63 -8.02 -15.29
CA THR A 28 10.89 -6.58 -15.31
C THR A 28 9.92 -5.86 -14.37
N TRP A 29 10.35 -4.74 -13.78
CA TRP A 29 9.54 -3.87 -12.92
C TRP A 29 9.30 -2.53 -13.58
N SER A 30 8.11 -1.99 -13.37
CA SER A 30 7.71 -0.67 -13.88
C SER A 30 8.41 0.51 -13.20
N SER A 31 9.03 0.29 -12.05
CA SER A 31 9.71 1.33 -11.29
C SER A 31 10.93 0.81 -10.54
N ALA A 32 11.92 1.69 -10.35
CA ALA A 32 13.10 1.39 -9.51
C ALA A 32 12.69 1.06 -8.07
N TYR A 33 11.60 1.65 -7.56
CA TYR A 33 11.08 1.33 -6.22
C TYR A 33 10.69 -0.15 -6.11
N ALA A 34 9.86 -0.66 -7.01
CA ALA A 34 9.44 -2.06 -7.01
C ALA A 34 10.64 -3.01 -7.16
N HIS A 35 11.56 -2.69 -8.08
CA HIS A 35 12.77 -3.48 -8.31
C HIS A 35 13.66 -3.53 -7.06
N THR A 36 13.94 -2.40 -6.42
CA THR A 36 14.80 -2.39 -5.22
C THR A 36 14.15 -3.12 -4.04
N LYS A 37 12.81 -3.05 -3.90
CA LYS A 37 12.09 -3.85 -2.90
C LYS A 37 12.21 -5.34 -3.18
N ALA A 38 12.08 -5.79 -4.42
CA ALA A 38 12.25 -7.18 -4.82
C ALA A 38 13.68 -7.68 -4.54
N LEU A 39 14.70 -6.89 -4.89
CA LEU A 39 16.10 -7.23 -4.60
C LEU A 39 16.39 -7.36 -3.10
N ALA A 40 15.86 -6.41 -2.29
CA ALA A 40 16.01 -6.45 -0.84
C ALA A 40 15.35 -7.70 -0.25
N GLU A 41 14.15 -8.02 -0.73
CA GLU A 41 13.39 -9.19 -0.30
C GLU A 41 14.09 -10.50 -0.62
N GLN A 42 14.58 -10.66 -1.86
CA GLN A 42 15.34 -11.84 -2.27
C GLN A 42 16.59 -12.04 -1.41
N ARG A 43 17.35 -10.97 -1.13
CA ARG A 43 18.53 -11.02 -0.26
C ARG A 43 18.19 -11.42 1.17
N VAL A 44 17.12 -10.88 1.72
CA VAL A 44 16.68 -11.19 3.10
C VAL A 44 16.20 -12.62 3.19
N LEU A 45 15.41 -13.10 2.24
CA LEU A 45 14.94 -14.49 2.22
C LEU A 45 16.10 -15.48 2.05
N ALA A 46 17.07 -15.15 1.18
CA ALA A 46 18.26 -15.98 0.97
C ALA A 46 19.18 -16.05 2.21
N ALA A 47 19.12 -15.08 3.09
CA ALA A 47 19.91 -15.04 4.33
C ALA A 47 19.29 -15.88 5.48
N ASN A 48 18.10 -16.48 5.27
CA ASN A 48 17.50 -17.34 6.27
C ASN A 48 18.36 -18.58 6.55
N SER A 49 18.64 -18.83 7.82
CA SER A 49 19.51 -19.93 8.24
C SER A 49 19.16 -20.40 9.65
N ALA A 50 19.82 -21.46 10.12
CA ALA A 50 19.70 -21.92 11.50
C ALA A 50 20.16 -20.88 12.54
N GLN A 51 20.98 -19.90 12.15
CA GLN A 51 21.50 -18.84 13.01
C GLN A 51 20.74 -17.53 12.86
N MET A 52 20.02 -17.35 11.75
CA MET A 52 19.30 -16.10 11.47
C MET A 52 17.94 -16.37 10.82
N ALA A 53 16.88 -16.25 11.60
CA ALA A 53 15.52 -16.28 11.05
C ALA A 53 15.22 -15.00 10.29
N THR A 54 14.66 -15.12 9.08
CA THR A 54 14.19 -13.99 8.29
C THR A 54 12.71 -14.13 7.98
N CYS A 55 12.02 -12.99 7.87
CA CYS A 55 10.62 -12.95 7.42
C CYS A 55 10.38 -11.65 6.66
N VAL A 56 9.50 -11.69 5.69
CA VAL A 56 9.15 -10.55 4.86
C VAL A 56 7.66 -10.28 4.95
N LEU A 57 7.29 -9.02 5.21
CA LEU A 57 5.90 -8.57 5.10
C LEU A 57 5.75 -7.69 3.86
N ARG A 58 4.75 -7.97 3.04
CA ARG A 58 4.41 -7.27 1.80
C ARG A 58 3.11 -6.46 1.98
N PRO A 59 3.12 -5.35 2.74
CA PRO A 59 1.92 -4.51 2.80
C PRO A 59 1.62 -3.95 1.42
N HIS A 60 0.31 -3.87 1.10
CA HIS A 60 -0.16 -3.24 -0.13
C HIS A 60 -0.63 -1.82 0.19
N LEU A 61 -0.23 -0.84 -0.60
CA LEU A 61 -0.62 0.58 -0.54
C LEU A 61 -1.01 1.06 0.88
N LEU A 62 -0.02 1.43 1.67
CA LEU A 62 -0.25 1.91 3.04
C LEU A 62 -1.00 3.24 3.05
N TRP A 63 -1.98 3.35 3.94
CA TRP A 63 -2.74 4.56 4.19
C TRP A 63 -3.16 4.66 5.66
N GLY A 64 -3.56 5.85 6.10
CA GLY A 64 -4.02 6.07 7.47
C GLY A 64 -3.36 7.27 8.12
N VAL A 65 -3.58 7.44 9.43
CA VAL A 65 -3.02 8.56 10.20
C VAL A 65 -1.50 8.44 10.26
N GLY A 66 -0.79 9.53 9.93
CA GLY A 66 0.68 9.56 9.94
C GLY A 66 1.33 9.12 8.63
N GLU A 67 0.57 8.64 7.64
CA GLU A 67 1.11 8.33 6.33
C GLU A 67 1.54 9.62 5.61
N GLN A 68 2.78 9.64 5.03
CA GLN A 68 3.41 10.86 4.52
C GLN A 68 3.57 10.90 2.99
N ARG A 69 3.31 9.81 2.29
CA ARG A 69 3.61 9.70 0.85
C ARG A 69 2.39 9.86 -0.05
N LEU A 70 1.23 9.40 0.41
CA LEU A 70 -0.02 9.45 -0.33
C LEU A 70 -0.89 10.65 0.10
N LEU A 71 -1.13 10.79 1.41
CA LEU A 71 -2.09 11.75 1.92
C LEU A 71 -1.62 13.22 1.81
N PRO A 72 -0.40 13.61 2.20
CA PRO A 72 0.00 15.01 2.11
C PRO A 72 -0.03 15.56 0.68
N PRO A 73 0.56 14.88 -0.35
CA PRO A 73 0.49 15.38 -1.73
C PRO A 73 -0.94 15.34 -2.30
N LEU A 74 -1.78 14.37 -1.89
CA LEU A 74 -3.18 14.35 -2.27
C LEU A 74 -3.90 15.60 -1.74
N ILE A 75 -3.77 15.89 -0.44
CA ILE A 75 -4.41 17.04 0.21
C ILE A 75 -3.93 18.35 -0.42
N ASP A 76 -2.64 18.48 -0.70
CA ASP A 76 -2.09 19.68 -1.36
C ASP A 76 -2.71 19.90 -2.75
N LEU A 77 -2.75 18.87 -3.59
CA LEU A 77 -3.35 18.94 -4.91
C LEU A 77 -4.85 19.27 -4.86
N VAL A 78 -5.58 18.71 -3.89
CA VAL A 78 -7.01 18.99 -3.70
C VAL A 78 -7.23 20.43 -3.29
N ARG A 79 -6.47 20.95 -2.33
CA ARG A 79 -6.55 22.35 -1.88
C ARG A 79 -6.29 23.36 -2.98
N ARG A 80 -5.38 23.02 -3.90
CA ARG A 80 -5.05 23.84 -5.10
C ARG A 80 -6.07 23.66 -6.24
N GLY A 81 -7.08 22.80 -6.11
CA GLY A 81 -8.05 22.48 -7.17
C GLY A 81 -7.43 21.72 -8.36
N LYS A 82 -6.22 21.15 -8.18
CA LYS A 82 -5.43 20.48 -9.23
C LYS A 82 -5.54 18.95 -9.19
N PHE A 83 -6.12 18.38 -8.15
CA PHE A 83 -6.30 16.93 -8.10
C PHE A 83 -7.25 16.46 -9.19
N ARG A 84 -6.89 15.38 -9.83
CA ARG A 84 -7.70 14.61 -10.78
C ARG A 84 -7.42 13.13 -10.55
N LEU A 85 -8.41 12.31 -10.73
CA LEU A 85 -8.24 10.86 -10.70
C LEU A 85 -7.28 10.40 -11.79
N PHE A 86 -6.56 9.34 -11.56
CA PHE A 86 -5.64 8.73 -12.52
C PHE A 86 -5.66 7.20 -12.35
N GLY A 87 -5.12 6.49 -13.33
CA GLY A 87 -5.26 5.04 -13.44
C GLY A 87 -6.64 4.61 -13.95
N GLU A 88 -6.91 3.33 -13.94
CA GLU A 88 -8.17 2.73 -14.39
C GLU A 88 -9.19 2.68 -13.23
N PRO A 89 -10.40 3.24 -13.39
CA PRO A 89 -11.32 3.49 -12.28
C PRO A 89 -11.88 2.23 -11.62
N ASP A 90 -12.12 1.21 -12.41
CA ASP A 90 -12.75 -0.05 -12.06
C ASP A 90 -11.76 -1.10 -11.54
N ARG A 91 -10.45 -0.84 -11.66
CA ARG A 91 -9.41 -1.72 -11.13
C ARG A 91 -9.48 -1.78 -9.61
N LYS A 92 -9.24 -2.98 -9.06
CA LYS A 92 -9.37 -3.24 -7.63
C LYS A 92 -8.00 -3.27 -6.97
N ILE A 93 -7.94 -2.72 -5.78
CA ILE A 93 -6.81 -2.78 -4.87
C ILE A 93 -7.30 -3.21 -3.49
N ASP A 94 -6.43 -3.78 -2.66
CA ASP A 94 -6.69 -4.07 -1.24
C ASP A 94 -5.73 -3.25 -0.38
N PRO A 95 -6.00 -1.94 -0.17
CA PRO A 95 -5.09 -1.07 0.56
C PRO A 95 -5.00 -1.45 2.04
N CYS A 96 -3.81 -1.34 2.62
CA CYS A 96 -3.52 -1.72 3.99
C CYS A 96 -3.50 -0.50 4.91
N HIS A 97 -4.34 -0.47 5.96
CA HIS A 97 -4.24 0.56 6.99
C HIS A 97 -2.94 0.43 7.76
N VAL A 98 -2.29 1.55 8.12
CA VAL A 98 -0.99 1.54 8.82
C VAL A 98 -1.03 0.77 10.14
N ASP A 99 -2.13 0.84 10.91
CA ASP A 99 -2.27 0.08 12.16
C ASP A 99 -2.38 -1.44 11.92
N ASN A 100 -2.98 -1.85 10.79
CA ASN A 100 -3.04 -3.25 10.39
C ASN A 100 -1.65 -3.77 10.00
N ALA A 101 -0.89 -2.96 9.26
CA ALA A 101 0.50 -3.29 8.95
C ALA A 101 1.35 -3.39 10.23
N ALA A 102 1.24 -2.44 11.14
CA ALA A 102 1.94 -2.47 12.43
C ALA A 102 1.56 -3.70 13.26
N HIS A 103 0.27 -4.08 13.27
CA HIS A 103 -0.18 -5.30 13.93
C HIS A 103 0.46 -6.56 13.34
N ALA A 104 0.52 -6.67 12.00
CA ALA A 104 1.19 -7.79 11.33
C ALA A 104 2.68 -7.87 11.72
N HIS A 105 3.37 -6.73 11.83
CA HIS A 105 4.77 -6.69 12.29
C HIS A 105 4.92 -7.19 13.72
N ALA A 106 4.04 -6.77 14.62
CA ALA A 106 4.07 -7.25 16.02
C ALA A 106 3.85 -8.76 16.11
N LEU A 107 2.91 -9.32 15.34
CA LEU A 107 2.68 -10.76 15.27
C LEU A 107 3.90 -11.51 14.71
N ALA A 108 4.51 -10.99 13.65
CA ALA A 108 5.71 -11.60 13.07
C ALA A 108 6.89 -11.57 14.03
N VAL A 109 7.14 -10.44 14.71
CA VAL A 109 8.22 -10.32 15.70
C VAL A 109 8.04 -11.33 16.84
N ALA A 110 6.80 -11.52 17.32
CA ALA A 110 6.52 -12.47 18.42
C ALA A 110 6.76 -13.94 18.05
N LYS A 111 6.82 -14.28 16.75
CA LYS A 111 6.94 -15.67 16.27
C LYS A 111 8.25 -15.94 15.52
N LEU A 112 9.03 -14.89 15.19
CA LEU A 112 10.21 -15.03 14.34
C LEU A 112 11.42 -15.50 15.14
N GLU A 113 11.71 -16.77 15.04
CA GLU A 113 12.92 -17.40 15.58
C GLU A 113 13.47 -18.43 14.58
N PRO A 114 14.74 -18.84 14.68
CA PRO A 114 15.29 -19.89 13.84
C PRO A 114 14.47 -21.17 13.92
N GLY A 115 14.11 -21.71 12.75
CA GLY A 115 13.27 -22.93 12.66
C GLY A 115 11.79 -22.73 12.86
N SER A 116 11.32 -21.50 13.16
CA SER A 116 9.87 -21.23 13.27
C SER A 116 9.15 -21.40 11.92
N ALA A 117 7.85 -21.63 11.98
CA ALA A 117 7.02 -21.82 10.79
C ALA A 117 7.02 -20.64 9.83
N ILE A 118 7.38 -19.43 10.31
CA ILE A 118 7.43 -18.20 9.51
C ILE A 118 8.84 -17.84 9.00
N ALA A 119 9.87 -18.58 9.46
CA ALA A 119 11.25 -18.32 9.04
C ALA A 119 11.43 -18.62 7.55
N GLY A 120 12.05 -17.68 6.82
CA GLY A 120 12.29 -17.77 5.38
C GLY A 120 11.06 -17.52 4.50
N LYS A 121 9.96 -17.02 5.06
CA LYS A 121 8.70 -16.78 4.33
C LYS A 121 8.41 -15.30 4.11
N ALA A 122 7.62 -15.03 3.06
CA ALA A 122 7.01 -13.74 2.80
C ALA A 122 5.49 -13.82 3.02
N TYR A 123 4.84 -12.69 3.37
CA TYR A 123 3.39 -12.63 3.61
C TYR A 123 2.80 -11.35 3.03
N PHE A 124 1.71 -11.47 2.28
CA PHE A 124 0.90 -10.32 1.92
C PHE A 124 0.10 -9.82 3.11
N ILE A 125 0.07 -8.48 3.25
CA ILE A 125 -0.66 -7.80 4.32
C ILE A 125 -1.56 -6.73 3.71
N GLY A 126 -2.86 -6.85 3.94
CA GLY A 126 -3.91 -5.96 3.46
C GLY A 126 -5.05 -5.86 4.46
N ASN A 127 -6.06 -5.09 4.14
CA ASN A 127 -7.29 -5.06 4.95
C ASN A 127 -8.18 -6.29 4.67
N GLY A 128 -7.99 -6.99 3.55
CA GLY A 128 -8.87 -8.06 3.10
C GLY A 128 -10.22 -7.53 2.62
N GLU A 129 -10.26 -6.27 2.19
CA GLU A 129 -11.44 -5.54 1.71
C GLU A 129 -11.13 -4.89 0.35
N PRO A 130 -11.03 -5.65 -0.73
CA PRO A 130 -10.76 -5.12 -2.06
C PRO A 130 -11.79 -4.07 -2.47
N MET A 131 -11.32 -2.95 -3.01
CA MET A 131 -12.16 -1.85 -3.48
C MET A 131 -11.62 -1.26 -4.76
N THR A 132 -12.49 -0.56 -5.53
CA THR A 132 -12.02 0.12 -6.73
C THR A 132 -11.16 1.32 -6.38
N ILE A 133 -10.24 1.67 -7.28
CA ILE A 133 -9.37 2.85 -7.14
C ILE A 133 -10.22 4.13 -6.96
N GLU A 134 -11.32 4.25 -7.70
CA GLU A 134 -12.23 5.39 -7.55
C GLU A 134 -12.88 5.43 -6.16
N ALA A 135 -13.35 4.29 -5.65
CA ALA A 135 -13.93 4.19 -4.31
C ALA A 135 -12.91 4.56 -3.24
N PHE A 136 -11.66 4.09 -3.38
CA PHE A 136 -10.57 4.42 -2.45
C PHE A 136 -10.28 5.92 -2.39
N PHE A 137 -10.07 6.58 -3.53
CA PHE A 137 -9.85 8.02 -3.54
C PHE A 137 -11.05 8.80 -3.04
N THR A 138 -12.28 8.36 -3.39
CA THR A 138 -13.51 8.98 -2.88
C THR A 138 -13.58 8.91 -1.36
N ALA A 139 -13.23 7.75 -0.77
CA ALA A 139 -13.20 7.58 0.68
C ALA A 139 -12.13 8.47 1.34
N LEU A 140 -10.91 8.54 0.78
CA LEU A 140 -9.84 9.42 1.27
C LEU A 140 -10.23 10.91 1.20
N LEU A 141 -10.83 11.34 0.09
CA LEU A 141 -11.29 12.72 -0.07
C LEU A 141 -12.36 13.09 0.96
N ARG A 142 -13.36 12.21 1.17
CA ARG A 142 -14.40 12.39 2.19
C ARG A 142 -13.81 12.43 3.59
N ALA A 143 -12.89 11.53 3.93
CA ALA A 143 -12.17 11.56 5.20
C ALA A 143 -11.37 12.87 5.36
N GLY A 144 -10.84 13.41 4.26
CA GLY A 144 -10.25 14.75 4.21
C GLY A 144 -11.23 15.90 4.28
N GLY A 145 -12.57 15.67 4.31
CA GLY A 145 -13.62 16.72 4.26
C GLY A 145 -13.69 17.43 2.91
N PHE A 146 -13.32 16.75 1.82
CA PHE A 146 -13.41 17.25 0.45
C PHE A 146 -14.51 16.49 -0.31
N PRO A 147 -15.11 17.13 -1.34
CA PRO A 147 -16.03 16.42 -2.23
C PRO A 147 -15.31 15.35 -3.05
N ALA A 148 -16.06 14.37 -3.52
CA ALA A 148 -15.52 13.38 -4.46
C ALA A 148 -15.08 14.08 -5.76
N GLU A 149 -13.96 13.64 -6.31
CA GLU A 149 -13.46 14.12 -7.60
C GLU A 149 -13.90 13.15 -8.71
N LYS A 150 -14.54 13.68 -9.74
CA LYS A 150 -14.98 12.92 -10.91
C LYS A 150 -14.12 13.16 -12.15
N ARG A 151 -13.39 14.29 -12.17
CA ARG A 151 -12.51 14.62 -13.29
C ARG A 151 -11.28 13.72 -13.26
N ARG A 152 -10.79 13.37 -14.44
CA ARG A 152 -9.73 12.40 -14.61
C ARG A 152 -8.64 12.91 -15.55
N HIS A 153 -7.40 12.61 -15.26
CA HIS A 153 -6.32 12.77 -16.24
C HIS A 153 -6.51 11.76 -17.37
N SER A 154 -6.23 12.18 -18.60
CA SER A 154 -6.02 11.23 -19.69
C SER A 154 -4.80 10.35 -19.41
N ALA A 155 -4.73 9.16 -20.00
CA ALA A 155 -3.59 8.27 -19.84
C ALA A 155 -2.27 8.95 -20.23
N LEU A 156 -2.28 9.73 -21.32
CA LEU A 156 -1.11 10.48 -21.79
C LEU A 156 -0.68 11.54 -20.76
N THR A 157 -1.63 12.32 -20.22
CA THR A 157 -1.34 13.34 -19.20
C THR A 157 -0.80 12.70 -17.92
N ALA A 158 -1.42 11.60 -17.45
CA ALA A 158 -0.95 10.90 -16.25
C ALA A 158 0.48 10.35 -16.44
N LYS A 159 0.78 9.80 -17.62
CA LYS A 159 2.13 9.32 -17.97
C LYS A 159 3.16 10.45 -18.00
N ALA A 160 2.82 11.59 -18.61
CA ALA A 160 3.71 12.76 -18.62
C ALA A 160 4.00 13.28 -17.20
N LEU A 161 2.97 13.37 -16.34
CA LEU A 161 3.12 13.77 -14.94
C LEU A 161 3.98 12.78 -14.15
N ALA A 162 3.80 11.47 -14.37
CA ALA A 162 4.60 10.44 -13.71
C ALA A 162 6.07 10.52 -14.14
N THR A 163 6.34 10.76 -15.43
CA THR A 163 7.71 10.90 -15.96
C THR A 163 8.40 12.14 -15.39
N ALA A 164 7.65 13.23 -15.17
CA ALA A 164 8.16 14.47 -14.59
C ALA A 164 8.10 14.49 -13.05
N ALA A 165 7.79 13.35 -12.41
CA ALA A 165 7.62 13.27 -10.96
C ALA A 165 8.90 13.65 -10.21
N ARG A 166 8.72 14.42 -9.13
CA ARG A 166 9.77 14.83 -8.19
C ARG A 166 9.44 14.27 -6.81
N PRO A 167 10.37 14.28 -5.83
CA PRO A 167 10.05 13.97 -4.46
C PRO A 167 8.82 14.74 -3.98
N GLY A 168 7.84 14.04 -3.41
CA GLY A 168 6.55 14.62 -2.99
C GLY A 168 5.46 14.67 -4.07
N SER A 169 5.71 14.25 -5.31
CA SER A 169 4.67 14.10 -6.32
C SER A 169 3.72 12.96 -5.96
N LEU A 170 2.39 13.18 -6.11
CA LEU A 170 1.39 12.12 -5.96
C LEU A 170 1.43 11.14 -7.14
N ILE A 171 1.45 11.67 -8.38
CA ILE A 171 1.49 10.82 -9.57
C ILE A 171 2.94 10.48 -9.87
N THR A 172 3.31 9.24 -9.57
CA THR A 172 4.64 8.67 -9.80
C THR A 172 4.53 7.49 -10.77
N PRO A 173 5.63 7.05 -11.42
CA PRO A 173 5.60 5.85 -12.25
C PRO A 173 5.05 4.63 -11.48
N TYR A 174 5.43 4.49 -10.21
CA TYR A 174 4.95 3.43 -9.34
C TYR A 174 3.43 3.46 -9.11
N LEU A 175 2.88 4.62 -8.68
CA LEU A 175 1.43 4.71 -8.40
C LEU A 175 0.61 4.69 -9.68
N LEU A 176 1.12 5.25 -10.79
CA LEU A 176 0.43 5.14 -12.07
C LEU A 176 0.34 3.69 -12.53
N ASP A 177 1.43 2.92 -12.42
CA ASP A 177 1.44 1.51 -12.76
C ASP A 177 0.52 0.69 -11.84
N LEU A 178 0.62 0.92 -10.53
CA LEU A 178 -0.22 0.27 -9.54
C LEU A 178 -1.71 0.47 -9.81
N PHE A 179 -2.12 1.69 -10.21
CA PHE A 179 -3.51 2.03 -10.47
C PHE A 179 -3.96 1.75 -11.92
N SER A 180 -3.09 1.21 -12.74
CA SER A 180 -3.45 0.77 -14.10
C SER A 180 -3.97 -0.67 -14.16
N ARG A 181 -3.92 -1.40 -13.05
CA ARG A 181 -4.30 -2.82 -12.97
C ARG A 181 -4.87 -3.19 -11.61
N SER A 182 -5.57 -4.32 -11.56
CA SER A 182 -6.03 -4.88 -10.30
C SER A 182 -4.87 -5.55 -9.55
N SER A 183 -4.81 -5.35 -8.23
CA SER A 183 -3.84 -5.99 -7.35
C SER A 183 -4.47 -6.32 -6.00
N CYS A 184 -5.04 -7.52 -5.94
CA CYS A 184 -5.68 -8.07 -4.74
C CYS A 184 -4.98 -9.36 -4.34
N PHE A 185 -4.78 -9.55 -3.04
CA PHE A 185 -3.95 -10.63 -2.52
C PHE A 185 -4.71 -11.52 -1.55
N ASN A 186 -4.36 -12.80 -1.56
CA ASN A 186 -4.85 -13.77 -0.61
C ASN A 186 -4.09 -13.64 0.71
N LEU A 187 -4.80 -13.43 1.80
CA LEU A 187 -4.21 -13.26 3.13
C LEU A 187 -4.21 -14.57 3.94
N ALA A 188 -4.51 -15.72 3.32
CA ALA A 188 -4.65 -17.00 4.03
C ALA A 188 -3.36 -17.42 4.73
N ALA A 189 -2.20 -17.23 4.10
CA ALA A 189 -0.91 -17.54 4.72
C ALA A 189 -0.63 -16.67 5.94
N ALA A 190 -0.86 -15.36 5.84
CA ALA A 190 -0.72 -14.46 6.98
C ALA A 190 -1.70 -14.81 8.12
N ARG A 191 -2.94 -15.19 7.80
CA ARG A 191 -3.93 -15.65 8.78
C ARG A 191 -3.50 -16.94 9.46
N GLY A 192 -3.07 -17.94 8.69
CA GLY A 192 -2.68 -19.24 9.22
C GLY A 192 -1.39 -19.20 10.04
N ASP A 193 -0.32 -18.65 9.49
CA ASP A 193 1.00 -18.71 10.11
C ASP A 193 1.19 -17.62 11.17
N LEU A 194 0.80 -16.37 10.88
CA LEU A 194 0.96 -15.25 11.80
C LEU A 194 -0.22 -15.13 12.79
N GLY A 195 -1.40 -15.67 12.47
CA GLY A 195 -2.66 -15.36 13.16
C GLY A 195 -3.14 -13.95 12.84
N TYR A 196 -2.78 -13.42 11.66
CA TYR A 196 -3.12 -12.07 11.26
C TYR A 196 -4.62 -11.90 11.00
N THR A 197 -5.22 -10.94 11.69
CA THR A 197 -6.56 -10.43 11.40
C THR A 197 -6.46 -8.91 11.42
N PRO A 198 -6.97 -8.21 10.40
CA PRO A 198 -7.01 -6.75 10.42
C PRO A 198 -7.70 -6.23 11.67
N LYS A 199 -7.08 -5.31 12.40
CA LYS A 199 -7.67 -4.67 13.59
C LYS A 199 -8.70 -3.61 13.26
N LEU A 200 -8.57 -3.03 12.06
CA LEU A 200 -9.45 -1.99 11.55
C LEU A 200 -9.95 -2.39 10.18
N ASN A 201 -11.24 -2.29 9.97
CA ASN A 201 -11.81 -2.29 8.63
C ASN A 201 -11.61 -0.92 7.95
N THR A 202 -11.89 -0.84 6.66
CA THR A 202 -11.68 0.39 5.88
C THR A 202 -12.54 1.55 6.40
N ALA A 203 -13.79 1.31 6.80
CA ALA A 203 -14.68 2.35 7.31
C ALA A 203 -14.19 2.94 8.64
N GLU A 204 -13.76 2.10 9.57
CA GLU A 204 -13.17 2.53 10.85
C GLU A 204 -11.87 3.32 10.63
N GLY A 205 -10.98 2.84 9.76
CA GLY A 205 -9.75 3.56 9.40
C GLY A 205 -10.03 4.93 8.80
N MET A 206 -11.02 5.05 7.89
CA MET A 206 -11.43 6.34 7.31
C MET A 206 -12.03 7.28 8.36
N SER A 207 -12.81 6.77 9.32
CA SER A 207 -13.34 7.56 10.45
C SER A 207 -12.22 8.12 11.33
N ARG A 208 -11.20 7.29 11.66
CA ARG A 208 -10.01 7.75 12.40
C ARG A 208 -9.24 8.82 11.64
N LEU A 209 -9.07 8.63 10.34
CA LEU A 209 -8.40 9.60 9.48
C LEU A 209 -9.15 10.94 9.46
N PHE A 210 -10.48 10.91 9.29
CA PHE A 210 -11.33 12.11 9.36
C PHE A 210 -11.14 12.86 10.68
N THR A 211 -11.20 12.15 11.81
CA THR A 211 -11.02 12.74 13.14
C THR A 211 -9.66 13.40 13.30
N ALA A 212 -8.58 12.71 12.86
CA ALA A 212 -7.21 13.24 12.94
C ALA A 212 -7.04 14.50 12.07
N LEU A 213 -7.51 14.48 10.82
CA LEU A 213 -7.40 15.60 9.91
C LEU A 213 -8.25 16.80 10.35
N THR A 214 -9.41 16.58 11.00
CA THR A 214 -10.24 17.63 11.57
C THR A 214 -9.53 18.31 12.75
N ARG A 215 -8.90 17.56 13.64
CA ARG A 215 -8.12 18.12 14.77
C ARG A 215 -6.97 19.03 14.28
N VAL A 216 -6.20 18.56 13.29
CA VAL A 216 -5.12 19.37 12.69
C VAL A 216 -5.63 20.68 12.10
N ARG A 217 -6.79 20.65 11.43
CA ARG A 217 -7.42 21.87 10.88
C ARG A 217 -7.88 22.86 11.97
N MET A 218 -8.40 22.36 13.07
CA MET A 218 -8.83 23.22 14.19
C MET A 218 -7.64 23.90 14.86
N GLN A 219 -6.55 23.15 15.08
CA GLN A 219 -5.31 23.68 15.66
C GLN A 219 -4.63 24.72 14.77
N SER A 220 -4.67 24.55 13.43
CA SER A 220 -4.10 25.52 12.49
C SER A 220 -4.94 26.79 12.29
N ARG A 221 -6.14 26.87 12.88
CA ARG A 221 -7.03 28.02 12.83
C ARG A 221 -7.10 28.78 14.15
N SER A 222 -6.51 28.26 15.23
CA SER A 222 -6.35 29.00 16.48
C SER A 222 -5.24 30.03 16.28
N PRO A 223 -5.48 31.33 16.62
CA PRO A 223 -4.54 32.42 16.43
C PRO A 223 -3.26 32.27 17.22
#